data_c0fbb4e8ca957bd78c56b03a8a5b0a9f
#
_entry.id   c0fbb4e8ca957bd78c56b03a8a5b0a9f
#
_cell.length_a   1.000
_cell.length_b   1.000
_cell.length_c   1.000
_cell.angle_alpha   90.00
_cell.angle_beta   90.00
_cell.angle_gamma   90.00
#
_symmetry.space_group_name_H-M   'P 1'
#
loop_
_entity.id
_entity.type
_entity.pdbx_description
1 polymer ?
#
loop_
_entity_poly.entity_id
_entity_poly.type
_entity_poly.pdbx_seq_one_letter_code
_entity_poly.pdbx_strand_id
1 'polypeptide(L)'
;MHIFKDNAGRDWSLSLNIGNAMMVKDRLGIDLLQPEVGDPPLLTRLGTDEMLLAQVIATLLESQFELHKIDATQVYQCFDGPTFGRAHEAFYKELIDFFHQRGRQDRAKAVETQMKMIIAGAKAAEMKVGGIDIDAVIDRAMNMVDVELDNL
;
A
#
# COMPACT_ATOMS: atom_id res chain seq x y z
N MET A 1 1.22 -3.36 -12.85
CA MET A 1 -0.22 -3.43 -12.54
C MET A 1 -0.47 -4.58 -11.58
N HIS A 2 -1.14 -4.29 -10.49
CA HIS A 2 -1.48 -5.29 -9.47
C HIS A 2 -2.99 -5.31 -9.26
N ILE A 3 -3.57 -6.50 -9.21
CA ILE A 3 -5.02 -6.71 -9.10
C ILE A 3 -5.35 -7.20 -7.70
N PHE A 4 -6.45 -6.69 -7.14
CA PHE A 4 -7.02 -7.23 -5.90
C PHE A 4 -8.53 -7.35 -6.03
N LYS A 5 -9.12 -8.26 -5.25
CA LYS A 5 -10.58 -8.43 -5.17
C LYS A 5 -11.15 -7.72 -3.95
N ASP A 6 -12.32 -7.11 -4.11
CA ASP A 6 -13.07 -6.57 -2.98
C ASP A 6 -13.99 -7.64 -2.35
N ASN A 7 -14.74 -7.24 -1.34
CA ASN A 7 -15.64 -8.14 -0.62
C ASN A 7 -16.87 -8.58 -1.43
N ALA A 8 -17.12 -7.95 -2.57
CA ALA A 8 -18.19 -8.32 -3.50
C ALA A 8 -17.67 -9.12 -4.71
N GLY A 9 -16.39 -9.48 -4.71
CA GLY A 9 -15.76 -10.26 -5.78
C GLY A 9 -15.36 -9.45 -7.00
N ARG A 10 -15.39 -8.11 -6.94
CA ARG A 10 -14.95 -7.26 -8.04
C ARG A 10 -13.43 -7.22 -8.11
N ASP A 11 -12.89 -7.27 -9.32
CA ASP A 11 -11.45 -7.11 -9.56
C ASP A 11 -11.12 -5.63 -9.78
N TRP A 12 -10.15 -5.14 -9.02
CA TRP A 12 -9.62 -3.80 -9.14
C TRP A 12 -8.17 -3.86 -9.59
N SER A 13 -7.80 -3.02 -10.57
CA SER A 13 -6.43 -2.92 -11.06
C SER A 13 -5.77 -1.66 -10.54
N LEU A 14 -4.69 -1.83 -9.77
CA LEU A 14 -3.86 -0.71 -9.37
C LEU A 14 -2.71 -0.55 -10.37
N SER A 15 -2.70 0.58 -11.07
CA SER A 15 -1.63 0.98 -11.98
C SER A 15 -1.18 2.38 -11.61
N LEU A 16 0.13 2.59 -11.54
CA LEU A 16 0.68 3.91 -11.31
C LEU A 16 1.34 4.41 -12.58
N ASN A 17 0.96 5.60 -13.01
CA ASN A 17 1.57 6.34 -14.11
C ASN A 17 1.59 7.82 -13.78
N ILE A 18 2.22 8.62 -14.63
CA ILE A 18 2.32 10.07 -14.37
C ILE A 18 0.94 10.72 -14.31
N GLY A 19 0.01 10.29 -15.16
CA GLY A 19 -1.34 10.89 -15.21
C GLY A 19 -2.10 10.71 -13.91
N ASN A 20 -2.20 9.50 -13.38
CA ASN A 20 -2.92 9.27 -12.12
C ASN A 20 -2.13 9.77 -10.89
N ALA A 21 -0.81 9.80 -10.94
CA ALA A 21 0.00 10.44 -9.91
C ALA A 21 -0.29 11.95 -9.83
N MET A 22 -0.48 12.60 -10.99
CA MET A 22 -0.89 14.01 -11.04
C MET A 22 -2.28 14.23 -10.46
N MET A 23 -3.23 13.33 -10.70
CA MET A 23 -4.56 13.38 -10.10
C MET A 23 -4.49 13.34 -8.58
N VAL A 24 -3.67 12.45 -8.03
CA VAL A 24 -3.47 12.34 -6.59
C VAL A 24 -2.88 13.64 -6.02
N LYS A 25 -1.90 14.21 -6.70
CA LYS A 25 -1.29 15.47 -6.28
C LYS A 25 -2.29 16.63 -6.31
N ASP A 26 -3.07 16.74 -7.38
CA ASP A 26 -4.03 17.83 -7.53
C ASP A 26 -5.16 17.74 -6.50
N ARG A 27 -5.66 16.56 -6.21
CA ARG A 27 -6.80 16.37 -5.32
C ARG A 27 -6.42 16.29 -3.85
N LEU A 28 -5.29 15.66 -3.54
CA LEU A 28 -4.90 15.35 -2.16
C LEU A 28 -3.65 16.10 -1.70
N GLY A 29 -2.98 16.82 -2.59
CA GLY A 29 -1.72 17.48 -2.27
C GLY A 29 -0.56 16.53 -1.99
N ILE A 30 -0.63 15.32 -2.50
CA ILE A 30 0.32 14.24 -2.22
C ILE A 30 1.11 13.91 -3.49
N ASP A 31 2.44 13.96 -3.40
CA ASP A 31 3.33 13.59 -4.48
C ASP A 31 3.86 12.17 -4.28
N LEU A 32 3.22 11.19 -4.94
CA LEU A 32 3.62 9.78 -4.86
C LEU A 32 5.00 9.51 -5.43
N LEU A 33 5.54 10.42 -6.25
CA LEU A 33 6.85 10.25 -6.87
C LEU A 33 8.00 10.65 -5.94
N GLN A 34 7.70 11.27 -4.80
CA GLN A 34 8.68 11.70 -3.81
C GLN A 34 8.30 11.19 -2.41
N PRO A 35 8.33 9.88 -2.18
CA PRO A 35 7.88 9.29 -0.93
C PRO A 35 8.73 9.68 0.28
N GLU A 36 9.97 10.12 0.07
CA GLU A 36 10.90 10.54 1.12
C GLU A 36 10.72 11.98 1.58
N VAL A 37 9.91 12.77 0.89
CA VAL A 37 9.73 14.21 1.16
C VAL A 37 8.65 14.43 2.23
N GLY A 38 8.87 15.44 3.04
CA GLY A 38 7.96 15.86 4.10
C GLY A 38 8.49 15.56 5.50
N ASP A 39 7.79 16.12 6.50
CA ASP A 39 8.09 15.90 7.92
C ASP A 39 6.76 15.68 8.67
N PRO A 40 6.36 14.43 8.92
CA PRO A 40 7.06 13.17 8.55
C PRO A 40 7.04 12.93 7.04
N PRO A 41 7.94 12.08 6.51
CA PRO A 41 7.92 11.72 5.09
C PRO A 41 6.58 11.15 4.65
N LEU A 42 6.22 11.36 3.38
CA LEU A 42 4.96 10.85 2.82
C LEU A 42 4.80 9.36 3.07
N LEU A 43 5.85 8.58 2.88
CA LEU A 43 5.81 7.14 3.06
C LEU A 43 5.40 6.75 4.48
N THR A 44 5.89 7.47 5.49
CA THR A 44 5.50 7.29 6.89
C THR A 44 4.02 7.66 7.09
N ARG A 45 3.57 8.76 6.50
CA ARG A 45 2.17 9.19 6.57
C ARG A 45 1.22 8.15 5.98
N LEU A 46 1.58 7.58 4.83
CA LEU A 46 0.78 6.52 4.19
C LEU A 46 0.73 5.25 5.04
N GLY A 47 1.79 4.95 5.78
CA GLY A 47 1.85 3.79 6.65
C GLY A 47 1.11 3.95 7.98
N THR A 48 0.84 5.18 8.41
CA THR A 48 0.22 5.47 9.72
C THR A 48 -1.18 6.07 9.62
N ASP A 49 -1.56 6.62 8.47
CA ASP A 49 -2.86 7.23 8.22
C ASP A 49 -3.64 6.40 7.20
N GLU A 50 -4.44 5.46 7.68
CA GLU A 50 -5.22 4.55 6.84
C GLU A 50 -6.25 5.29 5.98
N MET A 51 -6.86 6.35 6.49
CA MET A 51 -7.83 7.13 5.72
C MET A 51 -7.18 7.84 4.55
N LEU A 52 -5.99 8.39 4.77
CA LEU A 52 -5.21 9.02 3.70
C LEU A 52 -4.86 7.99 2.62
N LEU A 53 -4.39 6.82 3.03
CA LEU A 53 -4.07 5.74 2.10
C LEU A 53 -5.31 5.29 1.31
N ALA A 54 -6.45 5.16 1.97
CA ALA A 54 -7.71 4.82 1.30
C ALA A 54 -8.09 5.86 0.24
N GLN A 55 -7.92 7.14 0.53
CA GLN A 55 -8.18 8.22 -0.43
C GLN A 55 -7.23 8.15 -1.63
N VAL A 56 -5.97 7.86 -1.41
CA VAL A 56 -4.99 7.68 -2.49
C VAL A 56 -5.37 6.51 -3.37
N ILE A 57 -5.66 5.36 -2.78
CA ILE A 57 -6.04 4.15 -3.52
C ILE A 57 -7.32 4.39 -4.32
N ALA A 58 -8.36 4.98 -3.71
CA ALA A 58 -9.61 5.28 -4.40
C ALA A 58 -9.41 6.23 -5.59
N THR A 59 -8.53 7.21 -5.45
CA THR A 59 -8.19 8.14 -6.54
C THR A 59 -7.55 7.38 -7.71
N LEU A 60 -6.65 6.44 -7.42
CA LEU A 60 -6.02 5.61 -8.45
C LEU A 60 -7.01 4.66 -9.14
N LEU A 61 -8.10 4.30 -8.47
CA LEU A 61 -9.12 3.38 -8.99
C LEU A 61 -10.27 4.09 -9.72
N GLU A 62 -10.31 5.42 -9.68
CA GLU A 62 -11.48 6.18 -10.13
C GLU A 62 -11.92 5.88 -11.57
N SER A 63 -10.97 5.64 -12.47
CA SER A 63 -11.28 5.28 -13.86
C SER A 63 -12.08 3.98 -14.00
N GLN A 64 -12.13 3.16 -12.95
CA GLN A 64 -12.83 1.87 -12.93
C GLN A 64 -14.19 1.93 -12.25
N PHE A 65 -14.56 3.07 -11.67
CA PHE A 65 -15.85 3.22 -10.95
C PHE A 65 -17.04 2.99 -11.88
N GLU A 66 -16.98 3.55 -13.06
CA GLU A 66 -18.05 3.40 -14.04
C GLU A 66 -18.22 1.94 -14.49
N LEU A 67 -17.12 1.24 -14.72
CA LEU A 67 -17.13 -0.18 -15.06
C LEU A 67 -17.87 -1.01 -14.02
N HIS A 68 -17.63 -0.75 -12.75
CA HIS A 68 -18.26 -1.46 -11.64
C HIS A 68 -19.59 -0.85 -11.20
N LYS A 69 -20.02 0.26 -11.81
CA LYS A 69 -21.27 0.97 -11.51
C LYS A 69 -21.39 1.39 -10.05
N ILE A 70 -20.29 1.84 -9.46
CA ILE A 70 -20.23 2.33 -8.07
C ILE A 70 -19.54 3.68 -8.00
N ASP A 71 -19.83 4.43 -6.94
CA ASP A 71 -19.20 5.71 -6.67
C ASP A 71 -18.10 5.60 -5.60
N ALA A 72 -17.44 6.72 -5.29
CA ALA A 72 -16.37 6.75 -4.30
C ALA A 72 -16.82 6.29 -2.91
N THR A 73 -18.03 6.69 -2.49
CA THR A 73 -18.59 6.28 -1.20
C THR A 73 -18.72 4.78 -1.10
N GLN A 74 -19.23 4.15 -2.16
CA GLN A 74 -19.38 2.69 -2.23
C GLN A 74 -18.03 1.98 -2.23
N VAL A 75 -17.01 2.56 -2.88
CA VAL A 75 -15.65 2.02 -2.85
C VAL A 75 -15.11 2.01 -1.43
N TYR A 76 -15.26 3.11 -0.68
CA TYR A 76 -14.81 3.16 0.71
C TYR A 76 -15.54 2.14 1.58
N GLN A 77 -16.83 1.90 1.34
CA GLN A 77 -17.60 0.89 2.07
C GLN A 77 -17.15 -0.54 1.75
N CYS A 78 -16.54 -0.76 0.57
CA CYS A 78 -15.97 -2.05 0.19
C CYS A 78 -14.62 -2.32 0.86
N PHE A 79 -13.98 -1.32 1.44
CA PHE A 79 -12.70 -1.45 2.13
C PHE A 79 -12.90 -1.97 3.56
N ASP A 80 -13.38 -3.21 3.70
CA ASP A 80 -13.35 -3.91 4.97
C ASP A 80 -11.89 -4.32 5.31
N GLY A 81 -11.67 -4.89 6.48
CA GLY A 81 -10.33 -5.25 6.92
C GLY A 81 -9.54 -6.07 5.90
N PRO A 82 -10.06 -7.23 5.46
CA PRO A 82 -9.35 -8.05 4.48
C PRO A 82 -9.16 -7.38 3.12
N THR A 83 -10.17 -6.70 2.61
CA THR A 83 -10.10 -6.01 1.31
C THR A 83 -9.07 -4.88 1.36
N PHE A 84 -9.09 -4.07 2.42
CA PHE A 84 -8.13 -2.97 2.56
C PHE A 84 -6.70 -3.49 2.68
N GLY A 85 -6.49 -4.62 3.37
CA GLY A 85 -5.18 -5.27 3.44
C GLY A 85 -4.66 -5.68 2.07
N ARG A 86 -5.52 -6.26 1.23
CA ARG A 86 -5.17 -6.63 -0.15
C ARG A 86 -4.87 -5.40 -1.02
N ALA A 87 -5.67 -4.34 -0.89
CA ALA A 87 -5.47 -3.09 -1.60
C ALA A 87 -4.15 -2.41 -1.21
N HIS A 88 -3.84 -2.41 0.07
CA HIS A 88 -2.61 -1.88 0.64
C HIS A 88 -1.38 -2.60 0.07
N GLU A 89 -1.41 -3.93 0.08
CA GLU A 89 -0.34 -4.75 -0.49
C GLU A 89 -0.15 -4.49 -1.98
N ALA A 90 -1.24 -4.47 -2.74
CA ALA A 90 -1.20 -4.18 -4.18
C ALA A 90 -0.64 -2.78 -4.47
N PHE A 91 -0.99 -1.80 -3.65
CA PHE A 91 -0.49 -0.43 -3.78
C PHE A 91 1.03 -0.35 -3.57
N TYR A 92 1.55 -0.96 -2.52
CA TYR A 92 2.99 -0.96 -2.27
C TYR A 92 3.76 -1.70 -3.36
N LYS A 93 3.27 -2.83 -3.82
CA LYS A 93 3.89 -3.58 -4.91
C LYS A 93 3.93 -2.74 -6.20
N GLU A 94 2.87 -2.01 -6.48
CA GLU A 94 2.81 -1.13 -7.65
C GLU A 94 3.80 0.02 -7.55
N LEU A 95 3.95 0.64 -6.37
CA LEU A 95 4.96 1.67 -6.14
C LEU A 95 6.37 1.12 -6.34
N ILE A 96 6.67 -0.04 -5.80
CA ILE A 96 7.97 -0.69 -5.93
C ILE A 96 8.30 -0.92 -7.40
N ASP A 97 7.38 -1.50 -8.16
CA ASP A 97 7.57 -1.76 -9.58
C ASP A 97 7.75 -0.47 -10.39
N PHE A 98 6.95 0.54 -10.08
CA PHE A 98 7.05 1.84 -10.74
C PHE A 98 8.44 2.46 -10.58
N PHE A 99 8.99 2.45 -9.36
CA PHE A 99 10.30 3.01 -9.10
C PHE A 99 11.43 2.17 -9.71
N HIS A 100 11.31 0.84 -9.72
CA HIS A 100 12.26 -0.04 -10.42
C HIS A 100 12.30 0.28 -11.92
N GLN A 101 11.15 0.41 -12.56
CA GLN A 101 11.06 0.70 -13.98
C GLN A 101 11.62 2.07 -14.35
N ARG A 102 11.60 3.02 -13.42
CA ARG A 102 12.17 4.35 -13.61
C ARG A 102 13.63 4.46 -13.17
N GLY A 103 14.25 3.35 -12.80
CA GLY A 103 15.64 3.34 -12.34
C GLY A 103 15.87 3.96 -10.97
N ARG A 104 14.82 4.15 -10.19
CA ARG A 104 14.89 4.73 -8.84
C ARG A 104 14.91 3.63 -7.79
N GLN A 105 16.02 2.89 -7.75
CA GLN A 105 16.21 1.78 -6.81
C GLN A 105 16.21 2.25 -5.35
N ASP A 106 16.66 3.47 -5.10
CA ASP A 106 16.63 4.11 -3.80
C ASP A 106 15.20 4.22 -3.25
N ARG A 107 14.27 4.69 -4.08
CA ARG A 107 12.86 4.84 -3.71
C ARG A 107 12.15 3.49 -3.61
N ALA A 108 12.43 2.57 -4.54
CA ALA A 108 11.90 1.21 -4.47
C ALA A 108 12.30 0.54 -3.16
N LYS A 109 13.56 0.67 -2.76
CA LYS A 109 14.06 0.08 -1.50
C LYS A 109 13.39 0.70 -0.27
N ALA A 110 13.17 2.01 -0.27
CA ALA A 110 12.46 2.69 0.82
C ALA A 110 11.03 2.14 0.98
N VAL A 111 10.31 1.94 -0.11
CA VAL A 111 8.94 1.37 -0.10
C VAL A 111 8.96 -0.07 0.38
N GLU A 112 9.90 -0.89 -0.09
CA GLU A 112 10.07 -2.27 0.37
C GLU A 112 10.31 -2.34 1.87
N THR A 113 11.16 -1.47 2.40
CA THR A 113 11.47 -1.41 3.83
C THR A 113 10.22 -1.05 4.64
N GLN A 114 9.43 -0.08 4.19
CA GLN A 114 8.18 0.30 4.84
C GLN A 114 7.19 -0.87 4.86
N MET A 115 7.06 -1.59 3.75
CA MET A 115 6.20 -2.77 3.64
C MET A 115 6.60 -3.86 4.64
N LYS A 116 7.89 -4.14 4.74
CA LYS A 116 8.44 -5.10 5.72
C LYS A 116 8.10 -4.70 7.15
N MET A 117 8.28 -3.44 7.49
CA MET A 117 7.99 -2.91 8.83
C MET A 117 6.51 -3.08 9.19
N ILE A 118 5.61 -2.82 8.25
CA ILE A 118 4.17 -2.97 8.46
C ILE A 118 3.82 -4.44 8.70
N ILE A 119 4.33 -5.35 7.88
CA ILE A 119 4.07 -6.80 8.03
C ILE A 119 4.65 -7.31 9.36
N ALA A 120 5.87 -6.93 9.70
CA ALA A 120 6.51 -7.31 10.95
C ALA A 120 5.74 -6.77 12.16
N GLY A 121 5.28 -5.51 12.09
CA GLY A 121 4.46 -4.90 13.13
C GLY A 121 3.13 -5.61 13.34
N ALA A 122 2.46 -5.99 12.28
CA ALA A 122 1.20 -6.74 12.33
C ALA A 122 1.41 -8.13 12.97
N LYS A 123 2.45 -8.85 12.59
CA LYS A 123 2.80 -10.15 13.19
C LYS A 123 3.15 -10.04 14.65
N ALA A 124 3.93 -9.01 15.02
CA ALA A 124 4.29 -8.75 16.42
C ALA A 124 3.04 -8.46 17.27
N ALA A 125 2.08 -7.69 16.75
CA ALA A 125 0.83 -7.39 17.43
C ALA A 125 -0.02 -8.64 17.68
N GLU A 126 -0.13 -9.53 16.67
CA GLU A 126 -0.81 -10.81 16.81
C GLU A 126 -0.19 -11.67 17.91
N MET A 127 1.13 -11.74 17.95
CA MET A 127 1.85 -12.58 18.89
C MET A 127 1.92 -12.01 20.30
N LYS A 128 1.84 -10.69 20.46
CA LYS A 128 1.72 -10.04 21.77
C LYS A 128 0.47 -10.52 22.52
N VAL A 129 -0.62 -10.74 21.81
CA VAL A 129 -1.86 -11.29 22.37
C VAL A 129 -1.64 -12.72 22.86
N GLY A 130 -0.73 -13.49 22.21
CA GLY A 130 -0.37 -14.84 22.59
C GLY A 130 0.69 -15.00 23.68
N GLY A 131 1.25 -13.89 24.22
CA GLY A 131 2.23 -13.94 25.31
C GLY A 131 3.63 -14.38 24.89
N ILE A 132 4.03 -14.17 23.65
CA ILE A 132 5.32 -14.60 23.09
C ILE A 132 6.32 -13.43 23.10
N ASP A 133 7.64 -13.75 23.14
CA ASP A 133 8.70 -12.76 23.05
C ASP A 133 8.60 -11.95 21.75
N ILE A 134 8.26 -10.66 21.88
CA ILE A 134 8.00 -9.76 20.75
C ILE A 134 9.27 -9.53 19.93
N ASP A 135 10.42 -9.35 20.54
CA ASP A 135 11.67 -9.03 19.83
C ASP A 135 12.11 -10.20 18.95
N ALA A 136 12.06 -11.43 19.47
CA ALA A 136 12.38 -12.62 18.68
C ALA A 136 11.41 -12.82 17.53
N VAL A 137 10.13 -12.48 17.72
CA VAL A 137 9.10 -12.60 16.69
C VAL A 137 9.31 -11.57 15.60
N ILE A 138 9.64 -10.33 15.95
CA ILE A 138 9.93 -9.28 14.98
C ILE A 138 11.10 -9.67 14.08
N ASP A 139 12.20 -10.19 14.67
CA ASP A 139 13.36 -10.65 13.90
C ASP A 139 12.99 -11.76 12.93
N ARG A 140 12.19 -12.76 13.35
CA ARG A 140 11.72 -13.83 12.47
C ARG A 140 10.83 -13.30 11.36
N ALA A 141 9.91 -12.40 11.67
CA ALA A 141 9.00 -11.81 10.69
C ALA A 141 9.77 -11.02 9.63
N MET A 142 10.78 -10.25 10.02
CA MET A 142 11.62 -9.49 9.09
C MET A 142 12.38 -10.44 8.15
N ASN A 143 12.94 -11.54 8.65
CA ASN A 143 13.64 -12.53 7.83
C ASN A 143 12.70 -13.22 6.84
N MET A 144 11.48 -13.59 7.25
CA MET A 144 10.48 -14.19 6.38
C MET A 144 10.04 -13.25 5.25
N VAL A 145 9.85 -11.97 5.58
CA VAL A 145 9.45 -10.95 4.59
C VAL A 145 10.57 -10.70 3.58
N ASP A 146 11.83 -10.73 4.00
CA ASP A 146 12.98 -10.64 3.09
C ASP A 146 12.95 -11.73 2.03
N VAL A 147 12.64 -12.98 2.42
CA VAL A 147 12.52 -14.11 1.48
C VAL A 147 11.36 -13.90 0.50
N GLU A 148 10.20 -13.46 0.99
CA GLU A 148 9.03 -13.20 0.14
C GLU A 148 9.28 -12.07 -0.87
N LEU A 149 9.93 -10.99 -0.45
CA LEU A 149 10.20 -9.84 -1.32
C LEU A 149 11.29 -10.15 -2.35
N ASP A 150 12.26 -11.01 -2.04
CA ASP A 150 13.30 -11.44 -2.98
C ASP A 150 12.70 -12.25 -4.14
N ASN A 151 11.51 -12.83 -3.97
CA ASN A 151 10.79 -13.60 -4.98
C ASN A 151 9.80 -12.75 -5.81
N LEU A 152 9.69 -11.46 -5.52
CA LEU A 152 8.88 -10.54 -6.30
C LEU A 152 9.63 -10.06 -7.53
#